data_f2aa7bc010640a800eed1b2d3e7102a2
#
_entry.id   f2aa7bc010640a800eed1b2d3e7102a2
#
_cell.length_a   1.000
_cell.length_b   1.000
_cell.length_c   1.000
_cell.angle_alpha   90.00
_cell.angle_beta   90.00
_cell.angle_gamma   90.00
#
_symmetry.space_group_name_H-M   'P 1'
#
loop_
_entity.id
_entity.type
_entity.pdbx_description
1 polymer ?
#
loop_
_entity_poly.entity_id
_entity_poly.type
_entity_poly.pdbx_seq_one_letter_code
_entity_poly.pdbx_strand_id
1 'polypeptide(L)'
;MSEDKNLNNNSEEMFMENRRKKVENFKMKITPSSSLDLVEENSHFPERGEHFSDNGVNSNSYDLNSFSEKPNNERYDRGDYLYSNRGNHGEDAENYGQNYDSYNNSSYSAGYGEQLSNSGERPVDVVSDIRNENDYINFSNAPVSYEEGYTKKQQKRMQKLEKKRMKKNKKTFKYIWLLSTLVMGIILGQFLILGFNDMLAVNRQDNTTVHIEIGADPTLDEVASILQENHAIDSELFFKLYVSVTDSADGFRQGSFDMSKNMDYEQIVNYMQSNSNRTDIVTVQLYEGMNALEIADKLEEEGVLTDREKFFELLNSDIYDEDYPFLQNVSSEGKYYRLEGYLFPDTYDFYKNEDPETTIERFLGNYEKRICYTKYENKKYEKDVTIEDMINDSQYSMDEIMIIASIIQAEAADVEDMYNVSSVLHNRLESHIDEGLSRLDCDSTVYYPYRSKSAVPEDMGDYMSNYNTYEIYGLPAGAICNPSLDAIMAALYPNDTNYYYFCHSVPKEDSPSVAYYATNAYDHNRNLVEAGLVEE
;
A
#
# COMPACT_ATOMS: atom_id res chain seq x y z
N MET A 1 25.50 22.70 -32.09
CA MET A 1 25.20 23.09 -30.71
C MET A 1 23.79 23.69 -30.53
N SER A 2 22.89 23.64 -31.50
CA SER A 2 21.51 24.13 -31.39
C SER A 2 20.44 23.04 -31.63
N GLU A 3 20.83 21.84 -32.00
CA GLU A 3 19.90 20.73 -32.21
C GLU A 3 19.75 19.82 -30.96
N ASP A 4 20.75 19.79 -30.07
CA ASP A 4 20.68 18.96 -28.87
C ASP A 4 19.82 19.53 -27.73
N LYS A 5 19.58 20.84 -27.71
CA LYS A 5 18.66 21.49 -26.75
C LYS A 5 17.17 21.27 -27.04
N ASN A 6 16.82 21.01 -28.30
CA ASN A 6 15.42 20.79 -28.67
C ASN A 6 14.97 19.32 -28.46
N LEU A 7 15.91 18.39 -28.43
CA LEU A 7 15.62 16.98 -28.14
C LEU A 7 15.41 16.75 -26.63
N ASN A 8 16.13 17.48 -25.78
CA ASN A 8 16.01 17.38 -24.32
C ASN A 8 14.68 17.99 -23.84
N ASN A 9 14.28 19.16 -24.35
CA ASN A 9 13.01 19.79 -23.96
C ASN A 9 11.78 18.95 -24.36
N ASN A 10 11.82 18.25 -25.50
CA ASN A 10 10.70 17.37 -25.90
C ASN A 10 10.59 16.10 -25.04
N SER A 11 11.70 15.60 -24.52
CA SER A 11 11.70 14.44 -23.63
C SER A 11 11.19 14.81 -22.23
N GLU A 12 11.57 15.99 -21.73
CA GLU A 12 11.07 16.51 -20.44
C GLU A 12 9.57 16.85 -20.49
N GLU A 13 9.10 17.50 -21.57
CA GLU A 13 7.66 17.78 -21.74
C GLU A 13 6.83 16.50 -21.84
N MET A 14 7.33 15.48 -22.55
CA MET A 14 6.63 14.19 -22.68
C MET A 14 6.65 13.41 -21.37
N PHE A 15 7.74 13.50 -20.61
CA PHE A 15 7.86 12.91 -19.27
C PHE A 15 6.89 13.56 -18.28
N MET A 16 6.82 14.89 -18.26
CA MET A 16 5.91 15.67 -17.43
C MET A 16 4.43 15.45 -17.80
N GLU A 17 4.12 15.26 -19.09
CA GLU A 17 2.76 14.96 -19.54
C GLU A 17 2.33 13.53 -19.16
N ASN A 18 3.21 12.55 -19.25
CA ASN A 18 2.96 11.18 -18.78
C ASN A 18 2.75 11.13 -17.26
N ARG A 19 3.50 11.94 -16.54
CA ARG A 19 3.39 12.07 -15.08
C ARG A 19 2.09 12.75 -14.66
N ARG A 20 1.68 13.83 -15.33
CA ARG A 20 0.35 14.44 -15.12
C ARG A 20 -0.78 13.43 -15.36
N LYS A 21 -0.66 12.56 -16.37
CA LYS A 21 -1.63 11.48 -16.62
C LYS A 21 -1.59 10.42 -15.53
N LYS A 22 -0.40 10.09 -14.98
CA LYS A 22 -0.27 9.15 -13.85
C LYS A 22 -0.94 9.73 -12.58
N VAL A 23 -0.71 11.03 -12.28
CA VAL A 23 -1.35 11.74 -11.16
C VAL A 23 -2.85 11.94 -11.37
N GLU A 24 -3.31 12.20 -12.60
CA GLU A 24 -4.75 12.29 -12.90
C GLU A 24 -5.48 10.94 -12.80
N ASN A 25 -4.82 9.84 -13.13
CA ASN A 25 -5.35 8.50 -12.94
C ASN A 25 -5.39 8.09 -11.44
N PHE A 26 -4.58 8.75 -10.60
CA PHE A 26 -4.57 8.60 -9.14
C PHE A 26 -5.66 9.42 -8.44
N LYS A 27 -6.55 10.10 -9.17
CA LYS A 27 -7.73 10.72 -8.60
C LYS A 27 -8.68 9.65 -8.06
N MET A 28 -8.49 9.24 -6.81
CA MET A 28 -9.61 8.73 -6.04
C MET A 28 -10.70 9.80 -6.06
N LYS A 29 -11.89 9.44 -6.48
CA LYS A 29 -13.08 10.27 -6.32
C LYS A 29 -13.27 10.43 -4.81
N ILE A 30 -12.78 11.52 -4.25
CA ILE A 30 -13.18 11.95 -2.92
C ILE A 30 -14.65 12.35 -3.09
N THR A 31 -15.54 11.48 -2.68
CA THR A 31 -16.93 11.84 -2.44
C THR A 31 -16.92 12.53 -1.08
N PRO A 32 -17.19 13.86 -1.00
CA PRO A 32 -17.37 14.49 0.29
C PRO A 32 -18.60 13.85 0.94
N SER A 33 -18.45 13.22 2.07
CA SER A 33 -19.58 12.91 2.92
C SER A 33 -20.06 14.22 3.51
N SER A 34 -21.26 14.63 3.11
CA SER A 34 -22.00 15.83 3.44
C SER A 34 -21.87 16.97 2.44
N SER A 35 -23.01 17.21 1.80
CA SER A 35 -23.40 18.33 1.00
C SER A 35 -22.79 19.68 1.44
N LEU A 36 -21.78 20.12 0.70
CA LEU A 36 -21.53 21.54 0.49
C LEU A 36 -21.35 21.71 -1.00
N ASP A 37 -22.37 22.24 -1.64
CA ASP A 37 -22.35 22.67 -3.02
C ASP A 37 -21.19 23.65 -3.20
N LEU A 38 -20.17 23.22 -3.95
CA LEU A 38 -19.18 24.14 -4.46
C LEU A 38 -19.86 24.98 -5.55
N VAL A 39 -20.40 26.10 -5.14
CA VAL A 39 -20.73 27.20 -6.03
C VAL A 39 -19.40 27.83 -6.44
N GLU A 40 -19.04 27.72 -7.71
CA GLU A 40 -18.08 28.60 -8.33
C GLU A 40 -18.65 30.03 -8.24
N GLU A 41 -18.21 30.81 -7.26
CA GLU A 41 -18.37 32.26 -7.28
C GLU A 41 -17.21 32.94 -6.56
N ASN A 42 -16.54 33.79 -7.33
CA ASN A 42 -15.62 34.84 -6.98
C ASN A 42 -15.64 35.28 -5.52
N SER A 43 -14.68 34.88 -4.73
CA SER A 43 -14.43 35.49 -3.44
C SER A 43 -13.62 36.76 -3.62
N HIS A 44 -14.33 37.87 -3.72
CA HIS A 44 -13.78 39.18 -3.41
C HIS A 44 -13.57 39.26 -1.89
N PHE A 45 -12.33 39.40 -1.46
CA PHE A 45 -12.02 39.82 -0.10
C PHE A 45 -12.36 41.30 0.04
N PRO A 46 -13.06 41.76 1.09
CA PRO A 46 -13.37 43.15 1.29
C PRO A 46 -12.14 43.89 1.79
N GLU A 47 -11.80 44.95 1.08
CA GLU A 47 -10.90 46.01 1.53
C GLU A 47 -11.38 46.61 2.84
N ARG A 48 -10.47 46.79 3.80
CA ARG A 48 -10.69 47.53 5.04
C ARG A 48 -10.62 49.04 4.73
N GLY A 49 -11.75 49.71 4.71
CA GLY A 49 -11.86 51.18 4.54
C GLY A 49 -13.12 51.73 5.18
N GLU A 50 -12.94 52.30 6.34
CA GLU A 50 -13.60 53.49 6.94
C GLU A 50 -15.11 53.78 6.80
N HIS A 51 -15.73 53.82 8.01
CA HIS A 51 -16.75 54.78 8.52
C HIS A 51 -18.05 55.05 7.73
N PHE A 52 -19.17 54.81 8.29
CA PHE A 52 -20.17 55.70 8.90
C PHE A 52 -21.54 55.05 8.99
N SER A 53 -22.03 55.06 10.23
CA SER A 53 -23.36 55.38 10.78
C SER A 53 -24.65 54.91 10.11
N ASP A 54 -25.35 54.20 10.90
CA ASP A 54 -26.73 54.44 11.40
C ASP A 54 -27.95 54.05 10.54
N ASN A 55 -28.81 53.37 11.25
CA ASN A 55 -30.27 53.27 11.13
C ASN A 55 -30.91 52.08 10.39
N GLY A 56 -31.52 51.28 11.23
CA GLY A 56 -32.87 50.84 10.92
C GLY A 56 -33.18 49.36 10.99
N VAL A 57 -33.45 48.89 12.22
CA VAL A 57 -34.60 48.02 12.59
C VAL A 57 -35.11 47.03 11.53
N ASN A 58 -34.90 45.75 11.71
CA ASN A 58 -35.98 44.85 12.06
C ASN A 58 -35.54 43.46 12.53
N SER A 59 -36.08 43.10 13.65
CA SER A 59 -36.03 41.83 14.34
C SER A 59 -36.58 40.66 13.53
N ASN A 60 -35.86 39.56 13.53
CA ASN A 60 -36.47 38.26 13.75
C ASN A 60 -35.46 37.33 14.39
N SER A 61 -35.68 37.16 15.68
CA SER A 61 -35.06 36.16 16.54
C SER A 61 -35.45 34.76 16.10
N TYR A 62 -34.51 33.91 15.80
CA TYR A 62 -34.69 32.49 15.99
C TYR A 62 -33.72 32.02 17.08
N ASP A 63 -34.36 31.53 18.13
CA ASP A 63 -33.82 30.98 19.36
C ASP A 63 -32.95 29.77 19.08
N LEU A 64 -31.65 29.88 19.35
CA LEU A 64 -30.69 28.79 19.40
C LEU A 64 -30.36 28.44 20.86
N ASN A 65 -31.39 27.98 21.57
CA ASN A 65 -31.22 27.37 22.88
C ASN A 65 -32.07 26.11 22.98
N SER A 66 -31.53 25.01 22.45
CA SER A 66 -31.84 23.66 22.96
C SER A 66 -30.92 22.68 22.26
N PHE A 67 -29.82 22.34 22.89
CA PHE A 67 -29.21 21.03 22.99
C PHE A 67 -27.84 21.19 23.65
N SER A 68 -27.92 21.40 25.00
CA SER A 68 -26.76 21.16 25.85
C SER A 68 -26.94 19.78 26.48
N GLU A 69 -26.36 18.77 25.91
CA GLU A 69 -25.97 17.58 26.68
C GLU A 69 -24.46 17.43 26.58
N LYS A 70 -23.84 17.69 27.71
CA LYS A 70 -22.42 17.40 27.94
C LYS A 70 -22.24 15.89 28.04
N PRO A 71 -21.28 15.29 27.36
CA PRO A 71 -20.80 13.97 27.75
C PRO A 71 -19.92 14.13 29.01
N ASN A 72 -20.20 13.30 29.99
CA ASN A 72 -19.45 13.12 31.22
C ASN A 72 -17.97 12.85 30.94
N ASN A 73 -17.11 13.66 31.56
CA ASN A 73 -15.71 13.35 31.78
C ASN A 73 -15.61 12.22 32.81
N GLU A 74 -15.50 11.00 32.36
CA GLU A 74 -14.91 9.92 33.17
C GLU A 74 -13.40 9.91 32.92
N ARG A 75 -12.67 10.32 33.97
CA ARG A 75 -11.24 10.13 34.12
C ARG A 75 -10.95 8.63 34.02
N TYR A 76 -10.29 8.21 32.97
CA TYR A 76 -9.60 6.92 32.95
C TYR A 76 -8.28 7.07 33.68
N ASP A 77 -8.28 6.50 34.87
CA ASP A 77 -7.10 6.21 35.69
C ASP A 77 -6.18 5.25 34.91
N ARG A 78 -4.93 5.64 34.75
CA ARG A 78 -3.88 4.78 34.18
C ARG A 78 -3.55 3.72 35.22
N GLY A 79 -4.10 2.54 35.02
CA GLY A 79 -3.69 1.36 35.75
C GLY A 79 -2.45 0.75 35.12
N ASP A 80 -1.40 0.72 35.92
CA ASP A 80 -0.15 0.02 35.69
C ASP A 80 -0.36 -1.44 35.31
N TYR A 81 0.12 -1.86 34.15
CA TYR A 81 0.38 -3.27 33.88
C TYR A 81 1.86 -3.57 34.04
N LEU A 82 2.16 -4.00 35.27
CA LEU A 82 3.40 -4.65 35.63
C LEU A 82 3.53 -6.00 34.92
N TYR A 83 4.52 -6.11 34.07
CA TYR A 83 5.09 -7.39 33.65
C TYR A 83 5.89 -7.97 34.79
N SER A 84 5.40 -9.02 35.41
CA SER A 84 6.19 -9.84 36.32
C SER A 84 6.72 -11.07 35.58
N ASN A 85 7.99 -11.03 35.31
CA ASN A 85 8.83 -12.15 34.90
C ASN A 85 9.32 -12.86 36.15
N ARG A 86 9.04 -14.15 36.28
CA ARG A 86 9.76 -15.19 37.07
C ARG A 86 9.19 -16.52 36.65
N GLY A 87 9.91 -17.45 36.11
CA GLY A 87 11.25 -17.93 36.45
C GLY A 87 11.13 -19.20 37.26
N ASN A 88 11.47 -20.26 36.61
CA ASN A 88 12.12 -21.48 37.12
C ASN A 88 11.34 -22.65 37.73
N HIS A 89 11.85 -23.79 37.29
CA HIS A 89 11.85 -25.19 37.84
C HIS A 89 10.57 -25.97 37.58
N GLY A 90 10.64 -27.17 37.10
CA GLY A 90 11.69 -28.21 36.95
C GLY A 90 10.99 -29.53 36.78
N GLU A 91 11.58 -30.35 35.99
CA GLU A 91 11.65 -31.80 36.08
C GLU A 91 10.39 -32.67 36.05
N ASP A 92 10.52 -33.64 35.21
CA ASP A 92 10.13 -35.06 35.18
C ASP A 92 9.02 -35.42 34.20
N ALA A 93 9.45 -36.00 33.10
CA ALA A 93 9.62 -37.42 32.75
C ALA A 93 8.33 -38.23 32.56
N GLU A 94 8.39 -38.92 31.50
CA GLU A 94 7.76 -40.20 31.09
C GLU A 94 6.72 -40.12 29.96
N ASN A 95 7.18 -40.37 28.74
CA ASN A 95 7.09 -41.65 28.03
C ASN A 95 5.67 -42.14 27.74
N TYR A 96 5.26 -42.01 26.50
CA TYR A 96 4.60 -43.08 25.74
C TYR A 96 4.74 -42.82 24.24
N GLY A 97 5.52 -43.68 23.59
CA GLY A 97 5.60 -43.76 22.16
C GLY A 97 4.43 -44.51 21.55
N GLN A 98 4.23 -44.27 20.30
CA GLN A 98 3.95 -45.24 19.23
C GLN A 98 3.74 -44.54 17.91
N ASN A 99 4.70 -44.70 17.05
CA ASN A 99 4.63 -45.28 15.69
C ASN A 99 3.37 -44.98 14.88
N TYR A 100 3.55 -44.26 13.79
CA TYR A 100 3.03 -44.68 12.49
C TYR A 100 3.99 -44.28 11.35
N ASP A 101 4.23 -45.27 10.52
CA ASP A 101 5.25 -45.39 9.50
C ASP A 101 5.09 -44.45 8.32
N SER A 102 6.24 -44.02 7.87
CA SER A 102 6.51 -43.47 6.56
C SER A 102 6.28 -44.49 5.44
N TYR A 103 5.60 -44.14 4.38
CA TYR A 103 5.69 -44.85 3.09
C TYR A 103 6.56 -44.07 2.10
N ASN A 104 7.69 -44.67 1.89
CA ASN A 104 8.69 -44.29 0.90
C ASN A 104 8.23 -44.66 -0.50
N ASN A 105 8.42 -43.73 -1.38
CA ASN A 105 8.38 -43.85 -2.84
C ASN A 105 9.66 -44.59 -3.31
N SER A 106 9.55 -45.68 -4.01
CA SER A 106 10.67 -46.31 -4.70
C SER A 106 10.34 -46.70 -6.13
N SER A 107 11.06 -46.03 -7.00
CA SER A 107 11.29 -46.28 -8.41
C SER A 107 11.67 -47.74 -8.73
N TYR A 108 11.11 -48.28 -9.81
CA TYR A 108 11.57 -49.54 -10.39
C TYR A 108 12.46 -49.27 -11.60
N SER A 109 13.69 -49.72 -11.49
CA SER A 109 14.59 -49.93 -12.61
C SER A 109 14.65 -51.43 -12.95
N ALA A 110 14.66 -51.69 -14.24
CA ALA A 110 14.73 -53.04 -14.81
C ALA A 110 16.12 -53.68 -14.61
N GLY A 111 16.17 -54.97 -14.32
CA GLY A 111 17.35 -55.80 -14.34
C GLY A 111 17.04 -57.18 -14.87
N TYR A 112 17.71 -57.55 -15.95
CA TYR A 112 17.74 -58.88 -16.55
C TYR A 112 18.41 -59.92 -15.68
N GLY A 113 17.90 -61.15 -15.72
CA GLY A 113 18.61 -62.31 -15.15
C GLY A 113 17.95 -63.63 -15.55
N GLU A 114 18.61 -64.28 -16.50
CA GLU A 114 18.34 -65.67 -16.91
C GLU A 114 18.45 -66.69 -15.78
N GLN A 115 17.60 -67.68 -15.75
CA GLN A 115 18.06 -69.06 -15.55
C GLN A 115 17.05 -70.09 -16.01
N LEU A 116 17.58 -71.03 -16.80
CA LEU A 116 17.01 -72.30 -17.29
C LEU A 116 16.72 -73.26 -16.17
N SER A 117 15.59 -73.96 -16.21
CA SER A 117 15.51 -75.33 -15.78
C SER A 117 14.44 -76.13 -16.54
N ASN A 118 14.94 -77.19 -17.10
CA ASN A 118 14.32 -78.22 -17.84
C ASN A 118 13.32 -79.04 -17.00
N SER A 119 12.09 -79.27 -17.44
CA SER A 119 11.36 -80.50 -17.13
C SER A 119 10.27 -80.69 -18.20
N GLY A 120 10.39 -81.81 -18.88
CA GLY A 120 9.47 -82.24 -19.94
C GLY A 120 8.13 -82.63 -19.38
N GLU A 121 7.12 -82.23 -20.06
CA GLU A 121 5.76 -82.83 -20.01
C GLU A 121 5.11 -82.84 -21.37
N ARG A 122 4.38 -83.89 -21.60
CA ARG A 122 3.82 -84.41 -22.82
C ARG A 122 2.82 -83.48 -23.53
N PRO A 123 2.50 -83.69 -24.81
CA PRO A 123 1.63 -82.80 -25.51
C PRO A 123 0.19 -82.98 -25.03
N VAL A 124 -0.40 -81.89 -24.57
CA VAL A 124 -1.84 -81.82 -24.27
C VAL A 124 -2.60 -81.58 -25.59
N ASP A 125 -3.60 -82.42 -25.82
CA ASP A 125 -4.49 -82.34 -26.94
C ASP A 125 -5.31 -81.03 -26.95
N VAL A 126 -4.94 -80.09 -27.75
CA VAL A 126 -5.57 -78.77 -27.88
C VAL A 126 -6.83 -78.74 -28.73
N VAL A 127 -7.53 -79.89 -28.89
CA VAL A 127 -8.70 -80.01 -29.77
C VAL A 127 -10.06 -79.99 -29.05
N SER A 128 -10.07 -80.05 -27.67
CA SER A 128 -11.36 -80.17 -26.97
C SER A 128 -11.92 -78.87 -26.33
N ASP A 129 -11.20 -77.73 -26.35
CA ASP A 129 -11.68 -76.54 -25.68
C ASP A 129 -12.16 -75.38 -26.56
N ILE A 130 -12.69 -75.70 -27.76
CA ILE A 130 -13.37 -74.66 -28.53
C ILE A 130 -14.88 -74.75 -28.25
N ARG A 131 -15.31 -74.52 -27.03
CA ARG A 131 -16.75 -74.42 -26.67
C ARG A 131 -17.15 -73.16 -25.93
N ASN A 132 -16.29 -72.15 -25.84
CA ASN A 132 -16.74 -70.86 -25.34
C ASN A 132 -16.26 -69.73 -26.27
N GLU A 133 -17.13 -69.40 -27.24
CA GLU A 133 -16.88 -68.33 -28.24
C GLU A 133 -16.97 -66.89 -27.65
N ASN A 134 -17.18 -66.73 -26.33
CA ASN A 134 -17.55 -65.43 -25.77
C ASN A 134 -16.58 -64.78 -24.79
N ASP A 135 -15.50 -65.43 -24.41
CA ASP A 135 -14.57 -64.84 -23.45
C ASP A 135 -13.23 -64.51 -24.09
N TYR A 136 -12.92 -63.21 -24.02
CA TYR A 136 -11.66 -62.49 -24.33
C TYR A 136 -11.51 -61.95 -25.75
N ILE A 137 -11.71 -60.61 -25.84
CA ILE A 137 -11.25 -59.80 -26.95
C ILE A 137 -9.71 -59.72 -26.84
N ASN A 138 -9.00 -60.55 -27.58
CA ASN A 138 -7.55 -60.51 -27.66
C ASN A 138 -7.11 -59.50 -28.72
N PHE A 139 -6.55 -58.34 -28.30
CA PHE A 139 -6.08 -57.25 -29.18
C PHE A 139 -4.69 -57.52 -29.77
N SER A 140 -4.04 -58.64 -29.50
CA SER A 140 -2.70 -58.91 -30.06
C SER A 140 -2.81 -59.20 -31.57
N ASN A 141 -2.15 -58.37 -32.36
CA ASN A 141 -1.98 -58.57 -33.81
C ASN A 141 -0.72 -59.38 -34.19
N ALA A 142 -0.13 -60.07 -33.21
CA ALA A 142 1.03 -60.90 -33.48
C ALA A 142 0.67 -62.07 -34.39
N PRO A 143 1.46 -62.38 -35.44
CA PRO A 143 1.23 -63.53 -36.28
C PRO A 143 1.46 -64.80 -35.45
N VAL A 144 0.47 -65.68 -35.45
CA VAL A 144 0.56 -66.97 -34.78
C VAL A 144 1.57 -67.83 -35.54
N SER A 145 2.64 -68.24 -34.90
CA SER A 145 3.57 -69.24 -35.41
C SER A 145 2.92 -70.61 -35.35
N TYR A 146 2.74 -71.26 -36.51
CA TYR A 146 2.16 -72.62 -36.57
C TYR A 146 3.27 -73.64 -36.35
N GLU A 147 3.15 -74.42 -35.29
CA GLU A 147 4.11 -75.51 -35.01
C GLU A 147 4.09 -76.59 -36.08
N GLU A 148 5.21 -77.23 -36.34
CA GLU A 148 5.40 -78.31 -37.28
C GLU A 148 4.55 -79.52 -36.86
N GLY A 149 3.50 -79.80 -37.59
CA GLY A 149 2.60 -80.96 -37.37
C GLY A 149 1.25 -80.86 -38.04
N TYR A 150 0.82 -79.74 -38.50
CA TYR A 150 -0.47 -79.59 -39.15
C TYR A 150 -0.44 -79.87 -40.63
N THR A 151 -1.43 -80.69 -41.14
CA THR A 151 -1.58 -80.91 -42.56
C THR A 151 -1.90 -79.62 -43.31
N LYS A 152 -1.49 -79.54 -44.58
CA LYS A 152 -1.77 -78.34 -45.45
C LYS A 152 -3.23 -77.90 -45.45
N LYS A 153 -4.16 -78.81 -45.22
CA LYS A 153 -5.59 -78.57 -45.17
C LYS A 153 -6.01 -77.92 -43.83
N GLN A 154 -5.40 -78.33 -42.73
CA GLN A 154 -5.65 -77.78 -41.41
C GLN A 154 -5.05 -76.36 -41.32
N GLN A 155 -3.83 -76.11 -41.83
CA GLN A 155 -3.20 -74.80 -41.92
C GLN A 155 -4.04 -73.81 -42.72
N LYS A 156 -4.57 -74.20 -43.87
CA LYS A 156 -5.49 -73.36 -44.68
C LYS A 156 -6.82 -73.05 -43.94
N ARG A 157 -7.30 -73.96 -43.11
CA ARG A 157 -8.55 -73.77 -42.32
C ARG A 157 -8.26 -72.78 -41.16
N MET A 158 -7.15 -72.94 -40.47
CA MET A 158 -6.73 -72.03 -39.42
C MET A 158 -6.49 -70.63 -39.97
N GLN A 159 -5.73 -70.43 -41.03
CA GLN A 159 -5.53 -69.12 -41.66
C GLN A 159 -6.86 -68.45 -42.10
N LYS A 160 -7.86 -69.25 -42.52
CA LYS A 160 -9.16 -68.71 -42.87
C LYS A 160 -9.98 -68.27 -41.66
N LEU A 161 -9.86 -68.98 -40.56
CA LEU A 161 -10.46 -68.61 -39.25
C LEU A 161 -9.78 -67.38 -38.69
N GLU A 162 -8.44 -67.29 -38.69
CA GLU A 162 -7.67 -66.18 -38.28
C GLU A 162 -7.99 -64.91 -39.09
N LYS A 163 -8.05 -64.99 -40.40
CA LYS A 163 -8.49 -63.90 -41.27
C LYS A 163 -9.93 -63.42 -40.94
N LYS A 164 -10.84 -64.34 -40.56
CA LYS A 164 -12.19 -63.97 -40.11
C LYS A 164 -12.15 -63.29 -38.74
N ARG A 165 -11.30 -63.79 -37.79
CA ARG A 165 -11.13 -63.24 -36.48
C ARG A 165 -10.52 -61.82 -36.56
N MET A 166 -9.48 -61.62 -37.35
CA MET A 166 -8.88 -60.31 -37.61
C MET A 166 -9.86 -59.32 -38.23
N LYS A 167 -10.70 -59.74 -39.16
CA LYS A 167 -11.75 -58.89 -39.73
C LYS A 167 -12.84 -58.54 -38.73
N LYS A 168 -13.21 -59.43 -37.80
CA LYS A 168 -14.17 -59.17 -36.71
C LYS A 168 -13.57 -58.21 -35.72
N ASN A 169 -12.32 -58.46 -35.31
CA ASN A 169 -11.59 -57.58 -34.37
C ASN A 169 -11.43 -56.14 -34.91
N LYS A 170 -11.08 -55.98 -36.21
CA LYS A 170 -11.02 -54.67 -36.85
C LYS A 170 -12.37 -53.93 -36.85
N LYS A 171 -13.48 -54.66 -37.05
CA LYS A 171 -14.81 -54.03 -36.96
C LYS A 171 -15.15 -53.64 -35.52
N THR A 172 -14.91 -54.54 -34.56
CA THR A 172 -15.16 -54.29 -33.15
C THR A 172 -14.32 -53.09 -32.66
N PHE A 173 -13.02 -53.06 -33.03
CA PHE A 173 -12.15 -51.92 -32.70
C PHE A 173 -12.66 -50.59 -33.26
N LYS A 174 -13.15 -50.59 -34.52
CA LYS A 174 -13.77 -49.40 -35.13
C LYS A 174 -14.99 -48.92 -34.33
N TYR A 175 -15.84 -49.84 -33.88
CA TYR A 175 -17.01 -49.47 -33.07
C TYR A 175 -16.63 -48.96 -31.67
N ILE A 176 -15.64 -49.60 -31.01
CA ILE A 176 -15.13 -49.11 -29.72
C ILE A 176 -14.53 -47.75 -29.89
N TRP A 177 -13.70 -47.53 -30.91
CA TRP A 177 -13.08 -46.22 -31.17
C TRP A 177 -14.16 -45.15 -31.47
N LEU A 178 -15.16 -45.46 -32.28
CA LEU A 178 -16.27 -44.56 -32.59
C LEU A 178 -17.11 -44.24 -31.33
N LEU A 179 -17.36 -45.22 -30.47
CA LEU A 179 -18.06 -45.02 -29.20
C LEU A 179 -17.23 -44.16 -28.27
N SER A 180 -15.94 -44.43 -28.18
CA SER A 180 -15.01 -43.63 -27.34
C SER A 180 -14.95 -42.17 -27.78
N THR A 181 -14.86 -41.91 -29.10
CA THR A 181 -14.87 -40.52 -29.62
C THR A 181 -16.21 -39.84 -29.39
N LEU A 182 -17.35 -40.59 -29.48
CA LEU A 182 -18.67 -40.06 -29.19
C LEU A 182 -18.79 -39.67 -27.70
N VAL A 183 -18.37 -40.57 -26.80
CA VAL A 183 -18.39 -40.32 -25.35
C VAL A 183 -17.51 -39.14 -25.02
N MET A 184 -16.28 -39.09 -25.58
CA MET A 184 -15.37 -37.96 -25.39
C MET A 184 -15.99 -36.64 -25.89
N GLY A 185 -16.66 -36.68 -27.07
CA GLY A 185 -17.35 -35.50 -27.59
C GLY A 185 -18.51 -35.01 -26.71
N ILE A 186 -19.26 -35.94 -26.09
CA ILE A 186 -20.32 -35.60 -25.15
C ILE A 186 -19.73 -34.97 -23.89
N ILE A 187 -18.66 -35.55 -23.33
CA ILE A 187 -17.98 -35.01 -22.13
C ILE A 187 -17.44 -33.61 -22.42
N LEU A 188 -16.73 -33.41 -23.53
CA LEU A 188 -16.22 -32.12 -23.95
C LEU A 188 -17.35 -31.11 -24.19
N GLY A 189 -18.44 -31.55 -24.83
CA GLY A 189 -19.61 -30.69 -25.05
C GLY A 189 -20.26 -30.24 -23.74
N GLN A 190 -20.42 -31.15 -22.78
CA GLN A 190 -20.92 -30.80 -21.44
C GLN A 190 -19.99 -29.85 -20.72
N PHE A 191 -18.68 -30.09 -20.75
CA PHE A 191 -17.68 -29.20 -20.17
C PHE A 191 -17.79 -27.78 -20.74
N LEU A 192 -17.85 -27.66 -22.08
CA LEU A 192 -17.99 -26.35 -22.72
C LEU A 192 -19.31 -25.65 -22.35
N ILE A 193 -20.44 -26.40 -22.34
CA ILE A 193 -21.73 -25.82 -21.97
C ILE A 193 -21.72 -25.32 -20.53
N LEU A 194 -21.20 -26.11 -19.60
CA LEU A 194 -21.10 -25.70 -18.17
C LEU A 194 -20.19 -24.50 -18.01
N GLY A 195 -19.01 -24.52 -18.65
CA GLY A 195 -18.06 -23.41 -18.57
C GLY A 195 -18.61 -22.13 -19.21
N PHE A 196 -19.29 -22.20 -20.38
CA PHE A 196 -19.91 -21.02 -20.98
C PHE A 196 -21.08 -20.48 -20.12
N ASN A 197 -21.87 -21.36 -19.52
CA ASN A 197 -22.95 -20.93 -18.63
C ASN A 197 -22.41 -20.23 -17.39
N ASP A 198 -21.29 -20.69 -16.83
CA ASP A 198 -20.60 -20.06 -15.71
C ASP A 198 -19.97 -18.73 -16.15
N MET A 199 -19.26 -18.72 -17.28
CA MET A 199 -18.64 -17.50 -17.83
C MET A 199 -19.64 -16.36 -18.03
N LEU A 200 -20.83 -16.67 -18.52
CA LEU A 200 -21.91 -15.70 -18.82
C LEU A 200 -22.90 -15.54 -17.64
N ALA A 201 -22.64 -16.16 -16.51
CA ALA A 201 -23.52 -16.18 -15.34
C ALA A 201 -24.98 -16.58 -15.63
N VAL A 202 -25.25 -17.40 -16.68
CA VAL A 202 -26.60 -17.71 -17.16
C VAL A 202 -27.45 -18.41 -16.09
N ASN A 203 -26.83 -19.25 -15.27
CA ASN A 203 -27.51 -20.01 -14.21
C ASN A 203 -27.39 -19.35 -12.82
N ARG A 204 -26.67 -18.26 -12.71
CA ARG A 204 -26.47 -17.54 -11.44
C ARG A 204 -27.50 -16.42 -11.29
N GLN A 205 -28.66 -16.75 -10.72
CA GLN A 205 -29.75 -15.79 -10.43
C GLN A 205 -29.69 -15.24 -9.01
N ASP A 206 -28.71 -15.68 -8.22
CA ASP A 206 -28.51 -15.24 -6.83
C ASP A 206 -27.80 -13.88 -6.82
N ASN A 207 -28.53 -12.83 -6.41
CA ASN A 207 -28.01 -11.47 -6.28
C ASN A 207 -27.38 -11.21 -4.90
N THR A 208 -27.16 -12.24 -4.09
CA THR A 208 -26.50 -12.05 -2.80
C THR A 208 -25.07 -11.60 -3.00
N THR A 209 -24.66 -10.66 -2.16
CA THR A 209 -23.29 -10.17 -2.12
C THR A 209 -22.42 -11.16 -1.34
N VAL A 210 -21.24 -11.41 -1.83
CA VAL A 210 -20.20 -12.21 -1.16
C VAL A 210 -18.98 -11.35 -0.93
N HIS A 211 -18.39 -11.48 0.25
CA HIS A 211 -17.16 -10.82 0.64
C HIS A 211 -15.97 -11.68 0.21
N ILE A 212 -15.06 -11.10 -0.57
CA ILE A 212 -13.86 -11.76 -1.12
C ILE A 212 -12.64 -11.00 -0.62
N GLU A 213 -11.73 -11.70 0.03
CA GLU A 213 -10.43 -11.16 0.45
C GLU A 213 -9.32 -11.74 -0.41
N ILE A 214 -8.52 -10.88 -1.01
CA ILE A 214 -7.37 -11.24 -1.84
C ILE A 214 -6.10 -10.78 -1.11
N GLY A 215 -5.18 -11.70 -0.86
CA GLY A 215 -3.91 -11.45 -0.21
C GLY A 215 -2.92 -10.65 -1.08
N ALA A 216 -1.74 -10.34 -0.52
CA ALA A 216 -0.66 -9.67 -1.23
C ALA A 216 -0.14 -10.54 -2.39
N ASP A 217 0.24 -9.91 -3.51
CA ASP A 217 0.80 -10.54 -4.72
C ASP A 217 0.00 -11.78 -5.20
N PRO A 218 -1.31 -11.64 -5.45
CA PRO A 218 -2.16 -12.78 -5.74
C PRO A 218 -1.82 -13.43 -7.07
N THR A 219 -1.64 -14.74 -7.06
CA THR A 219 -1.54 -15.53 -8.30
C THR A 219 -2.93 -15.77 -8.88
N LEU A 220 -3.01 -15.96 -10.20
CA LEU A 220 -4.28 -16.30 -10.86
C LEU A 220 -4.90 -17.59 -10.28
N ASP A 221 -4.07 -18.53 -9.81
CA ASP A 221 -4.54 -19.76 -9.20
C ASP A 221 -5.23 -19.50 -7.86
N GLU A 222 -4.66 -18.64 -7.03
CA GLU A 222 -5.25 -18.22 -5.75
C GLU A 222 -6.55 -17.44 -5.93
N VAL A 223 -6.56 -16.46 -6.83
CA VAL A 223 -7.78 -15.69 -7.14
C VAL A 223 -8.91 -16.61 -7.60
N ALA A 224 -8.62 -17.53 -8.53
CA ALA A 224 -9.64 -18.46 -9.03
C ALA A 224 -10.17 -19.41 -7.93
N SER A 225 -9.28 -19.87 -7.04
CA SER A 225 -9.66 -20.74 -5.91
C SER A 225 -10.56 -19.99 -4.91
N ILE A 226 -10.17 -18.78 -4.53
CA ILE A 226 -10.96 -17.93 -3.62
C ILE A 226 -12.35 -17.62 -4.19
N LEU A 227 -12.42 -17.27 -5.48
CA LEU A 227 -13.69 -17.02 -6.17
C LEU A 227 -14.60 -18.25 -6.19
N GLN A 228 -14.03 -19.46 -6.41
CA GLN A 228 -14.80 -20.70 -6.40
C GLN A 228 -15.26 -21.09 -4.99
N GLU A 229 -14.40 -20.98 -3.99
CA GLU A 229 -14.71 -21.28 -2.59
C GLU A 229 -15.87 -20.40 -2.07
N ASN A 230 -15.93 -19.16 -2.51
CA ASN A 230 -16.98 -18.21 -2.17
C ASN A 230 -18.20 -18.27 -3.10
N HIS A 231 -18.21 -19.22 -4.05
CA HIS A 231 -19.30 -19.40 -5.02
C HIS A 231 -19.57 -18.17 -5.91
N ALA A 232 -18.54 -17.37 -6.15
CA ALA A 232 -18.59 -16.31 -7.15
C ALA A 232 -18.40 -16.84 -8.58
N ILE A 233 -17.73 -17.99 -8.71
CA ILE A 233 -17.59 -18.77 -9.94
C ILE A 233 -17.84 -20.27 -9.65
N ASP A 234 -18.24 -21.04 -10.67
CA ASP A 234 -18.42 -22.48 -10.54
C ASP A 234 -17.17 -23.28 -10.97
N SER A 235 -16.34 -22.72 -11.86
CA SER A 235 -15.20 -23.44 -12.46
C SER A 235 -13.92 -22.60 -12.49
N GLU A 236 -12.98 -22.90 -11.58
CA GLU A 236 -11.63 -22.33 -11.63
C GLU A 236 -10.94 -22.49 -12.98
N LEU A 237 -11.01 -23.72 -13.54
CA LEU A 237 -10.34 -24.05 -14.79
C LEU A 237 -10.85 -23.16 -15.94
N PHE A 238 -12.16 -22.91 -15.99
CA PHE A 238 -12.76 -22.11 -17.05
C PHE A 238 -12.49 -20.62 -16.85
N PHE A 239 -12.47 -20.16 -15.59
CA PHE A 239 -12.06 -18.79 -15.24
C PHE A 239 -10.60 -18.51 -15.61
N LYS A 240 -9.68 -19.42 -15.23
CA LYS A 240 -8.26 -19.33 -15.61
C LYS A 240 -8.05 -19.29 -17.12
N LEU A 241 -8.81 -20.13 -17.86
CA LEU A 241 -8.78 -20.12 -19.31
C LEU A 241 -9.27 -18.78 -19.88
N TYR A 242 -10.36 -18.24 -19.34
CA TYR A 242 -10.90 -16.95 -19.74
C TYR A 242 -9.87 -15.83 -19.54
N VAL A 243 -9.33 -15.71 -18.34
CA VAL A 243 -8.32 -14.69 -17.97
C VAL A 243 -7.07 -14.81 -18.86
N SER A 244 -6.61 -16.04 -19.12
CA SER A 244 -5.45 -16.27 -19.99
C SER A 244 -5.72 -15.91 -21.47
N VAL A 245 -6.94 -16.12 -21.98
CA VAL A 245 -7.31 -15.77 -23.35
C VAL A 245 -7.53 -14.27 -23.53
N THR A 246 -8.03 -13.61 -22.50
CA THR A 246 -8.26 -12.14 -22.50
C THR A 246 -7.03 -11.33 -22.09
N ASP A 247 -5.92 -12.01 -21.74
CA ASP A 247 -4.67 -11.37 -21.28
C ASP A 247 -4.91 -10.42 -20.08
N SER A 248 -5.73 -10.86 -19.13
CA SER A 248 -6.17 -10.03 -17.99
C SER A 248 -5.54 -10.49 -16.67
N ALA A 249 -4.48 -11.31 -16.69
CA ALA A 249 -3.90 -11.91 -15.50
C ALA A 249 -3.20 -10.90 -14.57
N ASP A 250 -2.57 -9.87 -15.15
CA ASP A 250 -1.71 -8.93 -14.41
C ASP A 250 -2.48 -7.81 -13.67
N GLY A 251 -3.81 -7.86 -13.69
CA GLY A 251 -4.63 -6.78 -13.14
C GLY A 251 -5.19 -7.04 -11.74
N PHE A 252 -5.06 -8.25 -11.21
CA PHE A 252 -5.60 -8.56 -9.88
C PHE A 252 -4.72 -7.97 -8.78
N ARG A 253 -5.37 -7.33 -7.80
CA ARG A 253 -4.69 -6.66 -6.68
C ARG A 253 -5.20 -7.20 -5.36
N GLN A 254 -4.36 -7.07 -4.33
CA GLN A 254 -4.79 -7.33 -2.95
C GLN A 254 -5.96 -6.42 -2.57
N GLY A 255 -6.80 -6.90 -1.68
CA GLY A 255 -7.90 -6.12 -1.11
C GLY A 255 -9.15 -6.92 -0.84
N SER A 256 -10.10 -6.27 -0.22
CA SER A 256 -11.41 -6.84 0.06
C SER A 256 -12.45 -6.28 -0.91
N PHE A 257 -13.30 -7.16 -1.42
CA PHE A 257 -14.31 -6.84 -2.43
C PHE A 257 -15.66 -7.43 -2.05
N ASP A 258 -16.71 -6.62 -2.10
CA ASP A 258 -18.08 -7.07 -1.96
C ASP A 258 -18.73 -7.19 -3.33
N MET A 259 -18.77 -8.39 -3.88
CA MET A 259 -19.28 -8.62 -5.22
C MET A 259 -20.56 -9.46 -5.24
N SER A 260 -21.41 -9.26 -6.24
CA SER A 260 -22.60 -10.05 -6.41
C SER A 260 -22.30 -11.37 -7.11
N LYS A 261 -22.88 -12.47 -6.63
CA LYS A 261 -22.70 -13.81 -7.20
C LYS A 261 -23.19 -13.97 -8.63
N ASN A 262 -24.03 -13.05 -9.12
CA ASN A 262 -24.54 -13.09 -10.49
C ASN A 262 -23.66 -12.36 -11.53
N MET A 263 -22.48 -11.89 -11.12
CA MET A 263 -21.52 -11.27 -12.05
C MET A 263 -20.97 -12.31 -13.02
N ASP A 264 -20.88 -11.96 -14.31
CA ASP A 264 -20.16 -12.73 -15.30
C ASP A 264 -18.63 -12.57 -15.16
N TYR A 265 -17.84 -13.36 -15.88
CA TYR A 265 -16.38 -13.31 -15.72
C TYR A 265 -15.78 -11.96 -16.12
N GLU A 266 -16.32 -11.28 -17.12
CA GLU A 266 -15.88 -9.96 -17.52
C GLU A 266 -16.15 -8.93 -16.41
N GLN A 267 -17.33 -8.99 -15.81
CA GLN A 267 -17.69 -8.14 -14.69
C GLN A 267 -16.81 -8.40 -13.46
N ILE A 268 -16.56 -9.69 -13.12
CA ILE A 268 -15.69 -10.05 -11.99
C ILE A 268 -14.27 -9.50 -12.20
N VAL A 269 -13.68 -9.74 -13.39
CA VAL A 269 -12.33 -9.26 -13.71
C VAL A 269 -12.26 -7.73 -13.61
N ASN A 270 -13.16 -7.03 -14.31
CA ASN A 270 -13.20 -5.56 -14.28
C ASN A 270 -13.46 -5.00 -12.87
N TYR A 271 -14.28 -5.70 -12.07
CA TYR A 271 -14.60 -5.29 -10.71
C TYR A 271 -13.39 -5.38 -9.79
N MET A 272 -12.65 -6.50 -9.86
CA MET A 272 -11.47 -6.74 -9.02
C MET A 272 -10.23 -5.94 -9.45
N GLN A 273 -10.15 -5.52 -10.71
CA GLN A 273 -9.07 -4.68 -11.23
C GLN A 273 -9.26 -3.19 -10.89
N SER A 274 -10.44 -2.80 -10.44
CA SER A 274 -10.75 -1.43 -10.07
C SER A 274 -10.57 -1.20 -8.57
N ASN A 275 -9.63 -0.32 -8.21
CA ASN A 275 -9.43 0.07 -6.81
C ASN A 275 -10.67 0.71 -6.17
N SER A 276 -11.56 1.32 -6.97
CA SER A 276 -12.79 1.95 -6.46
C SER A 276 -13.81 0.96 -5.87
N ASN A 277 -13.63 -0.33 -6.09
CA ASN A 277 -14.52 -1.39 -5.62
C ASN A 277 -14.00 -2.09 -4.35
N ARG A 278 -12.84 -1.67 -3.83
CA ARG A 278 -12.30 -2.18 -2.57
C ARG A 278 -13.11 -1.66 -1.39
N THR A 279 -13.32 -2.51 -0.40
CA THR A 279 -14.10 -2.20 0.81
C THR A 279 -13.23 -2.06 2.07
N ASP A 280 -11.94 -2.33 1.94
CA ASP A 280 -10.93 -2.24 3.00
C ASP A 280 -10.26 -0.86 3.09
N ILE A 281 -11.02 0.20 2.79
CA ILE A 281 -10.53 1.58 2.85
C ILE A 281 -10.62 2.09 4.30
N VAL A 282 -9.54 2.73 4.74
CA VAL A 282 -9.44 3.43 6.02
C VAL A 282 -9.05 4.87 5.75
N THR A 283 -9.86 5.81 6.23
CA THR A 283 -9.54 7.24 6.14
C THR A 283 -8.73 7.65 7.36
N VAL A 284 -7.49 8.10 7.13
CA VAL A 284 -6.55 8.53 8.18
C VAL A 284 -6.26 10.01 8.03
N GLN A 285 -6.51 10.76 9.10
CA GLN A 285 -6.12 12.16 9.18
C GLN A 285 -4.75 12.28 9.84
N LEU A 286 -3.79 12.86 9.11
CA LEU A 286 -2.47 13.22 9.62
C LEU A 286 -2.45 14.72 9.92
N TYR A 287 -2.09 15.05 11.16
CA TYR A 287 -2.07 16.43 11.62
C TYR A 287 -0.75 17.11 11.26
N GLU A 288 -0.83 18.40 11.06
CA GLU A 288 0.33 19.26 10.86
C GLU A 288 1.29 19.15 12.04
N GLY A 289 2.58 19.06 11.76
CA GLY A 289 3.60 18.89 12.77
C GLY A 289 3.83 17.44 13.24
N MET A 290 3.11 16.44 12.74
CA MET A 290 3.46 15.04 13.01
C MET A 290 4.80 14.69 12.36
N ASN A 291 5.64 13.93 13.07
CA ASN A 291 6.88 13.39 12.52
C ASN A 291 6.70 11.96 12.00
N ALA A 292 7.73 11.41 11.37
CA ALA A 292 7.68 10.08 10.76
C ALA A 292 7.35 8.95 11.76
N LEU A 293 7.80 9.06 13.04
CA LEU A 293 7.44 8.08 14.07
C LEU A 293 5.95 8.10 14.37
N GLU A 294 5.41 9.29 14.59
CA GLU A 294 3.99 9.50 14.91
C GLU A 294 3.08 9.12 13.75
N ILE A 295 3.54 9.37 12.51
CA ILE A 295 2.83 8.93 11.29
C ILE A 295 2.81 7.40 11.23
N ALA A 296 3.94 6.74 11.47
CA ALA A 296 4.01 5.28 11.48
C ALA A 296 3.10 4.68 12.58
N ASP A 297 3.14 5.24 13.81
CA ASP A 297 2.26 4.83 14.91
C ASP A 297 0.78 4.94 14.52
N LYS A 298 0.40 6.07 13.90
CA LYS A 298 -0.97 6.31 13.45
C LYS A 298 -1.41 5.35 12.35
N LEU A 299 -0.54 5.07 11.39
CA LEU A 299 -0.84 4.12 10.30
C LEU A 299 -0.95 2.68 10.81
N GLU A 300 -0.15 2.28 11.80
CA GLU A 300 -0.27 0.98 12.47
C GLU A 300 -1.56 0.87 13.27
N GLU A 301 -1.91 1.91 14.06
CA GLU A 301 -3.15 1.95 14.85
C GLU A 301 -4.39 1.76 13.97
N GLU A 302 -4.40 2.35 12.79
CA GLU A 302 -5.50 2.27 11.82
C GLU A 302 -5.44 1.01 10.93
N GLY A 303 -4.42 0.17 11.11
CA GLY A 303 -4.25 -1.08 10.36
C GLY A 303 -3.87 -0.89 8.89
N VAL A 304 -3.28 0.25 8.54
CA VAL A 304 -2.73 0.53 7.21
C VAL A 304 -1.35 -0.09 7.08
N LEU A 305 -0.45 0.20 8.03
CA LEU A 305 0.93 -0.24 8.02
C LEU A 305 1.09 -1.54 8.81
N THR A 306 1.67 -2.57 8.19
CA THR A 306 1.97 -3.86 8.82
C THR A 306 3.45 -4.14 8.92
N ASP A 307 4.28 -3.48 8.12
CA ASP A 307 5.73 -3.60 8.10
C ASP A 307 6.38 -2.23 8.37
N ARG A 308 6.48 -1.92 9.66
CA ARG A 308 7.08 -0.67 10.16
C ARG A 308 8.56 -0.55 9.81
N GLU A 309 9.29 -1.66 9.84
CA GLU A 309 10.72 -1.69 9.55
C GLU A 309 10.97 -1.33 8.09
N LYS A 310 10.18 -1.91 7.18
CA LYS A 310 10.21 -1.62 5.76
C LYS A 310 9.82 -0.17 5.46
N PHE A 311 8.82 0.37 6.16
CA PHE A 311 8.43 1.77 6.02
C PHE A 311 9.60 2.72 6.32
N PHE A 312 10.32 2.53 7.43
CA PHE A 312 11.46 3.37 7.77
C PHE A 312 12.67 3.15 6.86
N GLU A 313 12.90 1.93 6.37
CA GLU A 313 13.90 1.67 5.33
C GLU A 313 13.62 2.49 4.08
N LEU A 314 12.36 2.48 3.62
CA LEU A 314 11.90 3.20 2.43
C LEU A 314 11.94 4.73 2.62
N LEU A 315 11.67 5.25 3.83
CA LEU A 315 11.83 6.69 4.11
C LEU A 315 13.28 7.18 3.94
N ASN A 316 14.26 6.29 3.97
CA ASN A 316 15.67 6.61 3.76
C ASN A 316 16.19 6.23 2.38
N SER A 317 15.33 5.65 1.53
CA SER A 317 15.68 5.19 0.19
C SER A 317 15.69 6.33 -0.84
N ASP A 318 16.42 6.13 -1.92
CA ASP A 318 16.47 6.99 -3.11
C ASP A 318 15.60 6.48 -4.28
N ILE A 319 14.84 5.40 -4.06
CA ILE A 319 13.99 4.79 -5.11
C ILE A 319 12.95 5.74 -5.70
N TYR A 320 12.56 6.75 -4.94
CA TYR A 320 11.56 7.74 -5.34
C TYR A 320 12.13 8.90 -6.19
N ASP A 321 13.45 9.04 -6.29
CA ASP A 321 14.10 10.22 -6.90
C ASP A 321 13.86 10.34 -8.41
N GLU A 322 13.65 9.21 -9.09
CA GLU A 322 13.32 9.19 -10.50
C GLU A 322 11.88 9.69 -10.74
N ASP A 323 10.95 9.29 -9.88
CA ASP A 323 9.53 9.65 -9.99
C ASP A 323 9.20 11.03 -9.39
N TYR A 324 10.00 11.52 -8.43
CA TYR A 324 9.78 12.80 -7.72
C TYR A 324 11.02 13.71 -7.81
N PRO A 325 11.16 14.53 -8.89
CA PRO A 325 12.34 15.36 -9.13
C PRO A 325 12.70 16.32 -8.01
N PHE A 326 11.76 16.76 -7.18
CA PHE A 326 12.02 17.61 -6.02
C PHE A 326 12.89 16.92 -4.96
N LEU A 327 12.99 15.58 -4.97
CA LEU A 327 13.82 14.80 -4.05
C LEU A 327 15.28 14.67 -4.49
N GLN A 328 15.61 14.94 -5.75
CA GLN A 328 16.95 14.70 -6.32
C GLN A 328 18.08 15.44 -5.59
N ASN A 329 17.78 16.56 -4.91
CA ASN A 329 18.74 17.32 -4.14
C ASN A 329 18.58 17.15 -2.63
N VAL A 330 17.73 16.23 -2.18
CA VAL A 330 17.51 15.94 -0.77
C VAL A 330 18.53 14.91 -0.31
N SER A 331 19.53 15.36 0.47
CA SER A 331 20.56 14.49 1.03
C SER A 331 19.99 13.56 2.12
N SER A 332 20.56 12.37 2.25
CA SER A 332 20.34 11.48 3.40
C SER A 332 21.40 11.66 4.49
N GLU A 333 22.46 12.46 4.23
CA GLU A 333 23.59 12.60 5.15
C GLU A 333 23.17 13.25 6.46
N GLY A 334 23.40 12.55 7.57
CA GLY A 334 23.09 13.02 8.92
C GLY A 334 21.59 13.00 9.28
N LYS A 335 20.70 12.60 8.37
CA LYS A 335 19.26 12.52 8.61
C LYS A 335 18.86 11.20 9.28
N TYR A 336 17.91 11.27 10.21
CA TYR A 336 17.22 10.10 10.74
C TYR A 336 16.29 9.49 9.69
N TYR A 337 15.48 10.34 9.06
CA TYR A 337 14.59 10.00 7.97
C TYR A 337 14.76 11.00 6.85
N ARG A 338 15.21 10.52 5.67
CA ARG A 338 15.46 11.38 4.51
C ARG A 338 14.19 12.13 4.06
N LEU A 339 13.04 11.46 4.14
CA LEU A 339 11.76 11.99 3.70
C LEU A 339 10.96 12.71 4.81
N GLU A 340 11.54 12.94 5.99
CA GLU A 340 10.90 13.82 6.98
C GLU A 340 10.73 15.23 6.42
N GLY A 341 9.55 15.81 6.62
CA GLY A 341 9.16 17.09 6.01
C GLY A 341 8.43 16.96 4.68
N TYR A 342 8.48 15.78 4.06
CA TYR A 342 7.86 15.51 2.75
C TYR A 342 6.61 14.63 2.84
N LEU A 343 6.27 14.10 4.02
CA LEU A 343 5.06 13.33 4.28
C LEU A 343 3.91 14.31 4.57
N PHE A 344 3.39 14.97 3.53
CA PHE A 344 2.50 16.11 3.66
C PHE A 344 1.29 15.83 4.55
N PRO A 345 1.00 16.65 5.59
CA PRO A 345 -0.16 16.46 6.45
C PRO A 345 -1.46 16.75 5.70
N ASP A 346 -2.35 15.76 5.65
CA ASP A 346 -3.67 15.85 5.01
C ASP A 346 -4.53 14.66 5.49
N THR A 347 -5.74 14.56 4.97
CA THR A 347 -6.58 13.37 5.15
C THR A 347 -6.43 12.45 3.94
N TYR A 348 -6.06 11.20 4.20
CA TYR A 348 -5.79 10.20 3.18
C TYR A 348 -6.72 9.01 3.31
N ASP A 349 -7.10 8.44 2.17
CA ASP A 349 -7.74 7.14 2.11
C ASP A 349 -6.68 6.09 1.78
N PHE A 350 -6.40 5.20 2.72
CA PHE A 350 -5.51 4.06 2.57
C PHE A 350 -6.30 2.76 2.49
N TYR A 351 -5.63 1.70 2.07
CA TYR A 351 -6.15 0.35 2.22
C TYR A 351 -5.58 -0.29 3.49
N LYS A 352 -6.35 -1.19 4.12
CA LYS A 352 -5.79 -2.03 5.19
C LYS A 352 -4.65 -2.88 4.64
N ASN A 353 -3.57 -3.02 5.42
CA ASN A 353 -2.36 -3.74 5.03
C ASN A 353 -1.79 -3.25 3.68
N GLU A 354 -1.82 -1.94 3.44
CA GLU A 354 -1.25 -1.36 2.23
C GLU A 354 0.28 -1.53 2.24
N ASP A 355 0.86 -1.77 1.08
CA ASP A 355 2.30 -1.83 0.93
C ASP A 355 2.95 -0.49 1.34
N PRO A 356 4.01 -0.51 2.16
CA PRO A 356 4.67 0.72 2.63
C PRO A 356 5.17 1.64 1.51
N GLU A 357 5.61 1.09 0.38
CA GLU A 357 6.03 1.88 -0.78
C GLU A 357 4.87 2.68 -1.35
N THR A 358 3.72 2.03 -1.58
CA THR A 358 2.49 2.69 -2.04
C THR A 358 2.01 3.76 -1.04
N THR A 359 2.11 3.48 0.27
CA THR A 359 1.75 4.43 1.33
C THR A 359 2.62 5.70 1.25
N ILE A 360 3.93 5.56 1.07
CA ILE A 360 4.87 6.70 0.92
C ILE A 360 4.59 7.45 -0.39
N GLU A 361 4.35 6.75 -1.50
CA GLU A 361 3.99 7.40 -2.77
C GLU A 361 2.74 8.30 -2.66
N ARG A 362 1.77 7.95 -1.80
CA ARG A 362 0.60 8.82 -1.57
C ARG A 362 0.99 10.14 -0.92
N PHE A 363 1.89 10.10 0.05
CA PHE A 363 2.39 11.32 0.71
C PHE A 363 3.17 12.18 -0.27
N LEU A 364 4.11 11.59 -0.99
CA LEU A 364 4.94 12.28 -1.96
C LEU A 364 4.12 12.86 -3.11
N GLY A 365 3.13 12.12 -3.62
CA GLY A 365 2.22 12.60 -4.65
C GLY A 365 1.35 13.79 -4.18
N ASN A 366 0.91 13.80 -2.91
CA ASN A 366 0.19 14.95 -2.36
C ASN A 366 1.12 16.13 -2.12
N TYR A 367 2.33 15.91 -1.59
CA TYR A 367 3.37 16.94 -1.47
C TYR A 367 3.63 17.59 -2.83
N GLU A 368 3.93 16.80 -3.86
CA GLU A 368 4.17 17.29 -5.21
C GLU A 368 3.00 18.13 -5.74
N LYS A 369 1.78 17.64 -5.55
CA LYS A 369 0.57 18.36 -5.95
C LYS A 369 0.46 19.72 -5.25
N ARG A 370 0.69 19.77 -3.92
CA ARG A 370 0.55 20.98 -3.12
C ARG A 370 1.66 21.98 -3.37
N ILE A 371 2.90 21.52 -3.50
CA ILE A 371 4.10 22.36 -3.57
C ILE A 371 4.46 22.72 -5.02
N CYS A 372 4.45 21.70 -5.92
CA CYS A 372 4.97 21.88 -7.28
C CYS A 372 3.89 22.22 -8.31
N TYR A 373 2.62 21.86 -8.09
CA TYR A 373 1.57 22.06 -9.10
C TYR A 373 0.42 22.97 -8.68
N THR A 374 0.12 23.08 -7.39
CA THR A 374 -0.93 24.00 -6.94
C THR A 374 -0.40 25.42 -6.97
N LYS A 375 -1.17 26.31 -7.58
CA LYS A 375 -0.83 27.74 -7.69
C LYS A 375 -1.55 28.51 -6.60
N TYR A 376 -0.81 29.42 -5.98
CA TYR A 376 -1.28 30.29 -4.92
C TYR A 376 -1.17 31.75 -5.37
N GLU A 377 -2.15 32.57 -5.01
CA GLU A 377 -2.08 34.01 -5.24
C GLU A 377 -0.90 34.59 -4.45
N ASN A 378 -0.01 35.29 -5.14
CA ASN A 378 1.13 35.90 -4.49
C ASN A 378 1.33 37.35 -4.98
N LYS A 379 1.21 38.29 -4.04
CA LYS A 379 1.30 39.74 -4.32
C LYS A 379 2.66 40.18 -4.88
N LYS A 380 3.75 39.45 -4.49
CA LYS A 380 5.11 39.75 -4.98
C LYS A 380 5.23 39.51 -6.50
N TYR A 381 4.54 38.48 -7.01
CA TYR A 381 4.64 38.07 -8.40
C TYR A 381 3.53 38.67 -9.29
N GLU A 382 2.53 39.33 -8.69
CA GLU A 382 1.33 39.86 -9.39
C GLU A 382 0.61 38.77 -10.24
N LYS A 383 0.79 37.48 -9.90
CA LYS A 383 0.21 36.32 -10.56
C LYS A 383 0.22 35.13 -9.61
N ASP A 384 -0.58 34.11 -9.93
CA ASP A 384 -0.55 32.84 -9.21
C ASP A 384 0.71 32.06 -9.57
N VAL A 385 1.46 31.63 -8.56
CA VAL A 385 2.71 30.86 -8.66
C VAL A 385 2.65 29.64 -7.75
N THR A 386 3.46 28.63 -8.03
CA THR A 386 3.61 27.47 -7.14
C THR A 386 4.52 27.82 -5.97
N ILE A 387 4.47 27.03 -4.90
CA ILE A 387 5.42 27.16 -3.79
C ILE A 387 6.84 26.82 -4.26
N GLU A 388 7.00 25.84 -5.14
CA GLU A 388 8.28 25.52 -5.76
C GLU A 388 8.87 26.73 -6.50
N ASP A 389 8.06 27.49 -7.27
CA ASP A 389 8.51 28.74 -7.90
C ASP A 389 8.99 29.76 -6.87
N MET A 390 8.30 29.87 -5.72
CA MET A 390 8.67 30.79 -4.62
C MET A 390 9.97 30.36 -3.96
N ILE A 391 10.18 29.06 -3.75
CA ILE A 391 11.40 28.48 -3.19
C ILE A 391 12.58 28.72 -4.13
N ASN A 392 12.40 28.47 -5.42
CA ASN A 392 13.43 28.68 -6.44
C ASN A 392 13.87 30.15 -6.56
N ASP A 393 13.00 31.09 -6.18
CA ASP A 393 13.29 32.53 -6.12
C ASP A 393 13.90 32.99 -4.78
N SER A 394 13.95 32.09 -3.78
CA SER A 394 14.54 32.35 -2.47
C SER A 394 16.05 32.06 -2.47
N GLN A 395 16.73 32.40 -1.39
CA GLN A 395 18.15 32.05 -1.20
C GLN A 395 18.34 30.62 -0.64
N TYR A 396 17.26 29.95 -0.25
CA TYR A 396 17.26 28.63 0.38
C TYR A 396 16.82 27.57 -0.60
N SER A 397 17.39 26.38 -0.47
CA SER A 397 16.93 25.19 -1.20
C SER A 397 15.59 24.69 -0.67
N MET A 398 14.94 23.79 -1.40
CA MET A 398 13.72 23.10 -0.97
C MET A 398 13.89 22.45 0.41
N ASP A 399 14.99 21.74 0.62
CA ASP A 399 15.27 21.02 1.85
C ASP A 399 15.47 22.00 3.03
N GLU A 400 16.20 23.11 2.84
CA GLU A 400 16.38 24.13 3.86
C GLU A 400 15.07 24.82 4.25
N ILE A 401 14.20 25.12 3.27
CA ILE A 401 12.86 25.66 3.57
C ILE A 401 12.03 24.66 4.37
N MET A 402 12.06 23.37 4.02
CA MET A 402 11.34 22.35 4.78
C MET A 402 11.87 22.18 6.20
N ILE A 403 13.19 22.29 6.39
CA ILE A 403 13.82 22.28 7.73
C ILE A 403 13.33 23.48 8.54
N ILE A 404 13.43 24.71 8.01
CA ILE A 404 13.00 25.93 8.68
C ILE A 404 11.50 25.84 9.00
N ALA A 405 10.67 25.45 8.04
CA ALA A 405 9.23 25.32 8.22
C ALA A 405 8.87 24.28 9.31
N SER A 406 9.62 23.18 9.41
CA SER A 406 9.37 22.16 10.43
C SER A 406 9.67 22.68 11.85
N ILE A 407 10.69 23.51 12.00
CA ILE A 407 11.01 24.17 13.27
C ILE A 407 9.93 25.22 13.61
N ILE A 408 9.54 26.06 12.64
CA ILE A 408 8.44 27.02 12.81
C ILE A 408 7.16 26.32 13.25
N GLN A 409 6.81 25.22 12.59
CA GLN A 409 5.62 24.43 12.92
C GLN A 409 5.64 23.89 14.35
N ALA A 410 6.81 23.53 14.85
CA ALA A 410 6.96 22.96 16.18
C ALA A 410 7.03 24.02 17.30
N GLU A 411 7.48 25.25 16.99
CA GLU A 411 7.73 26.31 17.96
C GLU A 411 6.56 27.32 18.04
N ALA A 412 5.88 27.63 16.94
CA ALA A 412 4.89 28.69 16.89
C ALA A 412 3.56 28.28 17.57
N ALA A 413 2.93 29.27 18.21
CA ALA A 413 1.64 29.07 18.89
C ALA A 413 0.44 29.14 17.94
N ASP A 414 0.52 29.94 16.87
CA ASP A 414 -0.51 30.10 15.83
C ASP A 414 0.11 30.59 14.51
N VAL A 415 -0.72 30.75 13.48
CA VAL A 415 -0.26 31.15 12.14
C VAL A 415 0.37 32.54 12.12
N GLU A 416 -0.13 33.52 12.88
CA GLU A 416 0.44 34.87 12.93
C GLU A 416 1.81 34.86 13.62
N ASP A 417 1.95 34.03 14.63
CA ASP A 417 3.19 33.80 15.36
C ASP A 417 4.26 33.13 14.49
N MET A 418 3.89 32.23 13.59
CA MET A 418 4.80 31.57 12.66
C MET A 418 5.70 32.56 11.92
N TYR A 419 5.16 33.70 11.47
CA TYR A 419 5.92 34.70 10.72
C TYR A 419 6.95 35.45 11.61
N ASN A 420 6.66 35.63 12.89
CA ASN A 420 7.57 36.23 13.83
C ASN A 420 8.66 35.25 14.30
N VAL A 421 8.28 33.98 14.58
CA VAL A 421 9.24 32.90 14.85
C VAL A 421 10.19 32.75 13.68
N SER A 422 9.65 32.71 12.44
CA SER A 422 10.44 32.68 11.22
C SER A 422 11.44 33.84 11.15
N SER A 423 11.00 35.07 11.47
CA SER A 423 11.90 36.23 11.52
C SER A 423 13.07 36.04 12.50
N VAL A 424 12.82 35.48 13.68
CA VAL A 424 13.89 35.16 14.64
C VAL A 424 14.87 34.15 14.09
N LEU A 425 14.36 33.06 13.47
CA LEU A 425 15.22 32.01 12.90
C LEU A 425 16.09 32.58 11.77
N HIS A 426 15.52 33.34 10.85
CA HIS A 426 16.27 33.98 9.76
C HIS A 426 17.31 34.98 10.28
N ASN A 427 16.96 35.85 11.27
CA ASN A 427 17.88 36.77 11.87
C ASN A 427 19.07 36.05 12.51
N ARG A 428 18.85 34.91 13.16
CA ARG A 428 19.93 34.09 13.74
C ARG A 428 20.77 33.40 12.67
N LEU A 429 20.16 32.84 11.61
CA LEU A 429 20.87 32.20 10.50
C LEU A 429 21.75 33.18 9.72
N GLU A 430 21.31 34.43 9.57
CA GLU A 430 22.03 35.50 8.87
C GLU A 430 23.01 36.26 9.75
N SER A 431 22.98 36.04 11.08
CA SER A 431 23.82 36.75 12.04
C SER A 431 25.25 36.24 11.98
N HIS A 432 26.15 37.09 11.50
CA HIS A 432 27.59 36.87 11.52
C HIS A 432 28.31 37.57 12.69
N ILE A 433 27.54 38.24 13.60
CA ILE A 433 28.09 39.19 14.53
C ILE A 433 28.51 38.55 15.85
N ASP A 434 27.82 37.49 16.27
CA ASP A 434 28.10 36.80 17.54
C ASP A 434 27.88 35.29 17.36
N GLU A 435 28.89 34.48 17.61
CA GLU A 435 28.79 33.00 17.48
C GLU A 435 27.64 32.42 18.32
N GLY A 436 27.28 33.08 19.44
CA GLY A 436 26.15 32.66 20.28
C GLY A 436 24.78 32.87 19.66
N LEU A 437 24.63 33.80 18.70
CA LEU A 437 23.37 34.09 18.01
C LEU A 437 23.18 33.28 16.73
N SER A 438 24.21 32.61 16.24
CA SER A 438 24.14 31.76 15.04
C SER A 438 23.59 30.35 15.32
N ARG A 439 23.24 30.04 16.56
CA ARG A 439 22.53 28.82 16.95
C ARG A 439 21.04 29.12 17.04
N LEU A 440 20.20 28.16 16.59
CA LEU A 440 18.77 28.38 16.63
C LEU A 440 18.18 28.22 18.04
N ASP A 441 18.83 27.44 18.93
CA ASP A 441 18.44 27.19 20.32
C ASP A 441 16.94 26.82 20.46
N CYS A 442 16.45 25.89 19.65
CA CYS A 442 15.04 25.44 19.63
C CYS A 442 14.89 24.14 20.40
N ASP A 443 14.02 24.13 21.42
CA ASP A 443 13.76 22.96 22.28
C ASP A 443 13.23 21.76 21.49
N SER A 444 12.43 22.00 20.46
CA SER A 444 11.83 21.00 19.58
C SER A 444 12.86 20.09 18.88
N THR A 445 14.10 20.53 18.75
CA THR A 445 15.18 19.81 18.07
C THR A 445 15.97 18.88 18.99
N VAL A 446 15.89 19.08 20.32
CA VAL A 446 16.80 18.47 21.31
C VAL A 446 16.70 16.96 21.36
N TYR A 447 15.50 16.41 21.26
CA TYR A 447 15.24 14.98 21.41
C TYR A 447 14.72 14.33 20.12
N TYR A 448 14.67 15.03 18.99
CA TYR A 448 14.20 14.47 17.74
C TYR A 448 14.90 13.13 17.41
N PRO A 449 14.23 12.07 16.97
CA PRO A 449 12.82 12.01 16.53
C PRO A 449 11.78 11.90 17.67
N TYR A 450 12.18 11.92 18.92
CA TYR A 450 11.27 11.95 20.07
C TYR A 450 10.88 13.38 20.42
N ARG A 451 9.68 13.55 21.01
CA ARG A 451 9.15 14.90 21.36
C ARG A 451 9.74 15.48 22.64
N SER A 452 10.23 14.63 23.52
CA SER A 452 10.72 15.05 24.85
C SER A 452 11.65 13.98 25.41
N LYS A 453 12.36 14.34 26.49
CA LYS A 453 13.21 13.38 27.22
C LYS A 453 12.43 12.17 27.75
N SER A 454 11.16 12.36 28.14
CA SER A 454 10.32 11.28 28.65
C SER A 454 9.81 10.33 27.57
N ALA A 455 9.85 10.73 26.30
CA ALA A 455 9.48 9.89 25.16
C ALA A 455 10.66 9.07 24.61
N VAL A 456 11.90 9.39 25.04
CA VAL A 456 13.09 8.61 24.67
C VAL A 456 13.04 7.24 25.35
N PRO A 457 13.25 6.12 24.63
CA PRO A 457 13.31 4.79 25.21
C PRO A 457 14.36 4.67 26.32
N GLU A 458 14.03 3.95 27.41
CA GLU A 458 14.90 3.83 28.59
C GLU A 458 16.27 3.19 28.28
N ASP A 459 16.34 2.34 27.30
CA ASP A 459 17.56 1.67 26.85
C ASP A 459 18.54 2.60 26.11
N MET A 460 18.08 3.77 25.66
CA MET A 460 18.91 4.79 25.03
C MET A 460 19.65 5.70 26.03
N GLY A 461 19.33 5.64 27.33
CA GLY A 461 20.02 6.39 28.37
C GLY A 461 19.88 7.91 28.23
N ASP A 462 21.00 8.64 28.33
CA ASP A 462 21.03 10.10 28.18
C ASP A 462 21.10 10.51 26.69
N TYR A 463 20.07 10.10 25.92
CA TYR A 463 19.95 10.44 24.51
C TYR A 463 19.80 11.94 24.29
N MET A 464 20.56 12.47 23.34
CA MET A 464 20.42 13.81 22.77
C MET A 464 20.50 13.66 21.25
N SER A 465 19.65 14.37 20.53
CA SER A 465 19.64 14.35 19.09
C SER A 465 20.88 15.05 18.50
N ASN A 466 21.40 14.53 17.38
CA ASN A 466 22.36 15.26 16.56
C ASN A 466 21.74 16.45 15.80
N TYR A 467 20.43 16.63 15.91
CA TYR A 467 19.68 17.80 15.44
C TYR A 467 19.62 18.92 16.47
N ASN A 468 20.14 18.70 17.69
CA ASN A 468 20.07 19.64 18.81
C ASN A 468 20.70 20.99 18.44
N THR A 469 19.86 21.99 18.20
CA THR A 469 20.27 23.33 17.78
C THR A 469 20.93 24.18 18.87
N TYR A 470 21.03 23.66 20.10
CA TYR A 470 21.89 24.25 21.15
C TYR A 470 23.37 23.88 20.98
N GLU A 471 23.67 22.82 20.22
CA GLU A 471 25.04 22.29 20.04
C GLU A 471 25.58 22.53 18.63
N ILE A 472 24.69 22.68 17.63
CA ILE A 472 25.08 22.92 16.25
C ILE A 472 24.87 24.37 15.83
N TYR A 473 25.60 24.81 14.79
CA TYR A 473 25.41 26.10 14.13
C TYR A 473 24.60 25.94 12.86
N GLY A 474 23.68 26.88 12.63
CA GLY A 474 22.82 26.85 11.45
C GLY A 474 21.69 25.83 11.56
N LEU A 475 21.28 25.28 10.42
CA LEU A 475 20.18 24.33 10.33
C LEU A 475 20.61 22.92 10.74
N PRO A 476 19.71 22.12 11.36
CA PRO A 476 19.92 20.69 11.54
C PRO A 476 19.97 19.97 10.19
N ALA A 477 20.42 18.71 10.20
CA ALA A 477 20.59 17.92 8.98
C ALA A 477 19.30 17.68 8.19
N GLY A 478 18.13 17.76 8.83
CA GLY A 478 16.83 17.53 8.22
C GLY A 478 15.68 18.13 9.01
N ALA A 479 14.48 18.06 8.45
CA ALA A 479 13.25 18.46 9.11
C ALA A 479 12.98 17.60 10.36
N ILE A 480 12.24 18.16 11.33
CA ILE A 480 11.87 17.50 12.60
C ILE A 480 10.39 17.09 12.66
N CYS A 481 9.63 17.47 11.67
CA CYS A 481 8.23 17.10 11.49
C CYS A 481 7.77 17.49 10.07
N ASN A 482 6.53 17.15 9.75
CA ASN A 482 5.90 17.51 8.48
C ASN A 482 5.09 18.79 8.66
N PRO A 483 5.53 19.92 8.07
CA PRO A 483 4.93 21.23 8.30
C PRO A 483 3.65 21.46 7.49
N SER A 484 2.83 22.40 7.98
CA SER A 484 1.69 22.96 7.25
C SER A 484 2.13 23.87 6.09
N LEU A 485 1.19 24.19 5.19
CA LEU A 485 1.42 25.21 4.17
C LEU A 485 1.74 26.59 4.78
N ASP A 486 1.08 26.93 5.91
CA ASP A 486 1.31 28.20 6.59
C ASP A 486 2.72 28.30 7.14
N ALA A 487 3.26 27.23 7.71
CA ALA A 487 4.64 27.17 8.17
C ALA A 487 5.65 27.28 7.00
N ILE A 488 5.37 26.67 5.85
CA ILE A 488 6.19 26.79 4.65
C ILE A 488 6.15 28.24 4.12
N MET A 489 4.98 28.85 4.10
CA MET A 489 4.83 30.25 3.68
C MET A 489 5.52 31.21 4.66
N ALA A 490 5.46 30.94 5.97
CA ALA A 490 6.18 31.73 6.96
C ALA A 490 7.70 31.57 6.80
N ALA A 491 8.20 30.37 6.48
CA ALA A 491 9.61 30.14 6.18
C ALA A 491 10.10 30.93 4.95
N LEU A 492 9.24 31.08 3.93
CA LEU A 492 9.55 31.86 2.72
C LEU A 492 9.45 33.36 2.89
N TYR A 493 8.56 33.83 3.76
CA TYR A 493 8.22 35.26 3.92
C TYR A 493 8.16 35.66 5.39
N PRO A 494 9.32 35.61 6.10
CA PRO A 494 9.36 36.04 7.50
C PRO A 494 8.92 37.50 7.65
N ASN A 495 8.39 37.87 8.81
CA ASN A 495 8.19 39.25 9.15
C ASN A 495 9.54 39.99 9.20
N ASP A 496 9.57 41.23 8.73
CA ASP A 496 10.76 42.09 8.79
C ASP A 496 10.88 42.68 10.18
N THR A 497 11.60 41.99 11.10
CA THR A 497 11.85 42.41 12.47
C THR A 497 13.33 42.31 12.79
N ASN A 498 13.70 42.85 13.95
CA ASN A 498 15.04 42.72 14.52
C ASN A 498 15.04 41.86 15.79
N TYR A 499 14.10 40.90 15.88
CA TYR A 499 14.04 39.97 17.00
C TYR A 499 15.08 38.85 16.83
N TYR A 500 15.73 38.50 17.93
CA TYR A 500 16.67 37.38 18.04
C TYR A 500 16.25 36.34 19.08
N TYR A 501 15.22 36.64 19.86
CA TYR A 501 14.72 35.79 20.93
C TYR A 501 13.21 35.77 20.93
N PHE A 502 12.66 34.61 21.26
CA PHE A 502 11.25 34.44 21.54
C PHE A 502 11.03 33.48 22.71
N CYS A 503 9.89 33.55 23.35
CA CYS A 503 9.36 32.53 24.25
C CYS A 503 7.84 32.63 24.30
N HIS A 504 7.20 31.54 24.75
CA HIS A 504 5.76 31.48 24.88
C HIS A 504 5.36 31.21 26.31
N SER A 505 4.33 31.89 26.79
CA SER A 505 3.78 31.58 28.12
C SER A 505 3.13 30.21 28.15
N VAL A 506 3.16 29.55 29.31
CA VAL A 506 2.43 28.31 29.50
C VAL A 506 0.93 28.58 29.32
N PRO A 507 0.25 27.85 28.40
CA PRO A 507 -1.19 28.01 28.18
C PRO A 507 -1.95 27.68 29.48
N LYS A 508 -3.00 28.47 29.79
CA LYS A 508 -3.89 28.27 30.94
C LYS A 508 -5.28 27.91 30.43
N GLU A 509 -6.10 27.29 31.29
CA GLU A 509 -7.45 26.80 30.91
C GLU A 509 -8.32 27.86 30.19
N ASP A 510 -8.16 29.13 30.51
CA ASP A 510 -8.95 30.24 29.96
C ASP A 510 -8.11 31.28 29.17
N SER A 511 -6.82 30.97 28.85
CA SER A 511 -5.97 31.92 28.15
C SER A 511 -5.01 31.17 27.20
N PRO A 512 -5.04 31.49 25.89
CA PRO A 512 -4.06 30.92 24.96
C PRO A 512 -2.64 31.30 25.36
N SER A 513 -1.67 30.59 24.83
CA SER A 513 -0.26 30.94 24.94
C SER A 513 -0.02 32.33 24.36
N VAL A 514 0.80 33.14 25.03
CA VAL A 514 1.20 34.47 24.57
C VAL A 514 2.66 34.43 24.15
N ALA A 515 2.94 34.91 22.95
CA ALA A 515 4.29 35.03 22.43
C ALA A 515 4.97 36.32 22.89
N TYR A 516 6.22 36.21 23.27
CA TYR A 516 7.10 37.33 23.66
C TYR A 516 8.34 37.32 22.79
N TYR A 517 8.70 38.48 22.27
CA TYR A 517 9.85 38.66 21.38
C TYR A 517 10.83 39.66 21.98
N ALA A 518 12.13 39.47 21.74
CA ALA A 518 13.16 40.38 22.20
C ALA A 518 14.30 40.51 21.20
N THR A 519 14.94 41.66 21.20
CA THR A 519 16.11 41.98 20.38
C THR A 519 17.44 41.67 21.06
N ASN A 520 17.42 41.38 22.36
CA ASN A 520 18.60 41.13 23.17
C ASN A 520 18.28 40.21 24.36
N ALA A 521 19.30 39.60 24.94
CA ALA A 521 19.17 38.64 26.03
C ALA A 521 18.58 39.25 27.32
N TYR A 522 18.83 40.56 27.60
CA TYR A 522 18.29 41.19 28.78
C TYR A 522 16.76 41.29 28.75
N ASP A 523 16.21 41.75 27.61
CA ASP A 523 14.76 41.82 27.43
C ASP A 523 14.15 40.41 27.33
N HIS A 524 14.86 39.45 26.77
CA HIS A 524 14.43 38.05 26.73
C HIS A 524 14.30 37.47 28.16
N ASN A 525 15.30 37.68 29.01
CA ASN A 525 15.23 37.21 30.40
C ASN A 525 14.02 37.81 31.14
N ARG A 526 13.70 39.09 30.90
CA ARG A 526 12.48 39.70 31.47
C ARG A 526 11.23 39.03 30.90
N ASN A 527 11.19 38.74 29.61
CA ASN A 527 10.07 38.04 28.94
C ASN A 527 9.87 36.62 29.52
N LEU A 528 10.95 35.91 29.87
CA LEU A 528 10.85 34.59 30.51
C LEU A 528 10.16 34.66 31.88
N VAL A 529 10.42 35.71 32.66
CA VAL A 529 9.74 35.95 33.95
C VAL A 529 8.26 36.31 33.71
N GLU A 530 7.97 37.22 32.76
CA GLU A 530 6.60 37.62 32.40
C GLU A 530 5.79 36.44 31.84
N ALA A 531 6.41 35.54 31.07
CA ALA A 531 5.83 34.30 30.56
C ALA A 531 5.60 33.24 31.66
N GLY A 532 6.18 33.42 32.85
CA GLY A 532 6.11 32.47 33.96
C GLY A 532 6.96 31.21 33.77
N LEU A 533 8.00 31.29 32.94
CA LEU A 533 8.93 30.21 32.67
C LEU A 533 10.09 30.15 33.64
N VAL A 534 10.40 31.27 34.29
CA VAL A 534 11.46 31.42 35.29
C VAL A 534 10.93 32.22 36.49
N GLU A 535 11.33 31.87 37.71
CA GLU A 535 11.03 32.64 38.92
C GLU A 535 11.86 33.92 38.95
N GLU A 536 11.35 35.03 39.57
CA GLU A 536 12.02 36.31 39.69
C GLU A 536 13.36 36.21 40.45
#